data_60d623c06c7180fd7bf86ce2d92c1289
#
_entry.id   60d623c06c7180fd7bf86ce2d92c1289
#
_cell.length_a   1.000
_cell.length_b   1.000
_cell.length_c   1.000
_cell.angle_alpha   90.00
_cell.angle_beta   90.00
_cell.angle_gamma   90.00
#
_symmetry.space_group_name_H-M   'P 1'
#
loop_
_entity.id
_entity.type
_entity.pdbx_description
1 polymer ?
#
loop_
_entity_poly.entity_id
_entity_poly.type
_entity_poly.pdbx_seq_one_letter_code
_entity_poly.pdbx_strand_id
1 'polypeptide(L)'
;MKVDVHPEFGVELVLATPYAYWLHKNNILDGVVSCKDMKSFYYFCDNVEEKYTERSVDNSRAGLDTLPNNWLHHNAMSVTGKGYGELTLEEQHKINGVLDYSKWTPPPLKERYKNDRLIFDKPVVVINNSFNIEGGTMPTRYFSIECLYEMFNYLTESGYTVIYR
;
A
#
# COMPACT_ATOMS: atom_id res chain seq x y z
N MET A 1 7.59 -17.94 11.52
CA MET A 1 8.24 -16.61 11.38
C MET A 1 7.30 -15.52 11.88
N LYS A 2 7.80 -14.52 12.58
CA LYS A 2 7.04 -13.34 12.98
C LYS A 2 7.37 -12.19 12.01
N VAL A 3 6.35 -11.49 11.52
CA VAL A 3 6.50 -10.27 10.72
C VAL A 3 6.35 -9.09 11.68
N ASP A 4 7.37 -8.24 11.78
CA ASP A 4 7.38 -7.06 12.65
C ASP A 4 7.67 -5.83 11.77
N VAL A 5 6.66 -4.95 11.63
CA VAL A 5 6.69 -3.87 10.65
C VAL A 5 5.93 -2.64 11.13
N HIS A 6 6.43 -1.45 10.79
CA HIS A 6 5.76 -0.17 11.04
C HIS A 6 6.08 0.88 9.97
N PRO A 7 6.04 0.54 8.66
CA PRO A 7 6.33 1.49 7.61
C PRO A 7 5.14 2.43 7.36
N GLU A 8 5.26 3.27 6.35
CA GLU A 8 4.13 4.02 5.79
C GLU A 8 2.98 3.06 5.41
N PHE A 9 1.73 3.53 5.53
CA PHE A 9 0.53 2.69 5.38
C PHE A 9 0.45 1.97 4.03
N GLY A 10 0.68 2.69 2.93
CA GLY A 10 0.64 2.09 1.59
C GLY A 10 1.73 1.04 1.38
N VAL A 11 2.91 1.29 1.94
CA VAL A 11 4.04 0.35 1.92
C VAL A 11 3.71 -0.92 2.70
N GLU A 12 3.07 -0.79 3.86
CA GLU A 12 2.62 -1.93 4.64
C GLU A 12 1.61 -2.79 3.88
N LEU A 13 0.63 -2.15 3.22
CA LEU A 13 -0.38 -2.87 2.42
C LEU A 13 0.21 -3.57 1.20
N VAL A 14 1.18 -2.95 0.53
CA VAL A 14 1.73 -3.47 -0.73
C VAL A 14 2.85 -4.48 -0.50
N LEU A 15 3.59 -4.36 0.59
CA LEU A 15 4.74 -5.22 0.87
C LEU A 15 4.51 -6.18 2.03
N ALA A 16 4.27 -5.64 3.23
CA ALA A 16 4.24 -6.45 4.45
C ALA A 16 3.02 -7.38 4.49
N THR A 17 1.85 -6.89 4.13
CA THR A 17 0.62 -7.68 4.13
C THR A 17 0.69 -8.87 3.13
N PRO A 18 1.10 -8.68 1.87
CA PRO A 18 1.29 -9.80 0.94
C PRO A 18 2.38 -10.78 1.35
N TYR A 19 3.46 -10.32 1.97
CA TYR A 19 4.49 -11.20 2.50
C TYR A 19 3.97 -12.04 3.66
N ALA A 20 3.30 -11.43 4.63
CA ALA A 20 2.69 -12.14 5.75
C ALA A 20 1.65 -13.17 5.26
N TYR A 21 0.84 -12.81 4.26
CA TYR A 21 -0.12 -13.74 3.67
C TYR A 21 0.56 -14.91 2.96
N TRP A 22 1.67 -14.67 2.24
CA TRP A 22 2.48 -15.75 1.68
C TRP A 22 3.02 -16.68 2.77
N LEU A 23 3.54 -16.14 3.88
CA LEU A 23 3.99 -16.95 5.03
C LEU A 23 2.85 -17.77 5.62
N HIS A 24 1.65 -17.17 5.76
CA HIS A 24 0.45 -17.88 6.21
C HIS A 24 0.08 -19.03 5.28
N LYS A 25 0.06 -18.80 3.96
CA LYS A 25 -0.25 -19.84 2.97
C LYS A 25 0.75 -21.00 2.97
N ASN A 26 1.96 -20.78 3.43
CA ASN A 26 3.01 -21.79 3.57
C ASN A 26 3.11 -22.36 5.00
N ASN A 27 2.18 -22.02 5.90
CA ASN A 27 2.14 -22.50 7.30
C ASN A 27 3.40 -22.17 8.12
N ILE A 28 4.03 -21.04 7.84
CA ILE A 28 5.24 -20.56 8.53
C ILE A 28 5.08 -19.19 9.21
N LEU A 29 3.90 -18.62 9.17
CA LEU A 29 3.58 -17.38 9.91
C LEU A 29 3.20 -17.71 11.35
N ASP A 30 3.95 -17.18 12.32
CA ASP A 30 3.68 -17.33 13.76
C ASP A 30 2.91 -16.12 14.33
N GLY A 31 3.04 -14.96 13.70
CA GLY A 31 2.37 -13.73 14.13
C GLY A 31 2.80 -12.50 13.36
N VAL A 32 2.06 -11.43 13.58
CA VAL A 32 2.33 -10.10 13.01
C VAL A 32 2.37 -9.06 14.11
N VAL A 33 3.39 -8.20 14.09
CA VAL A 33 3.45 -6.95 14.85
C VAL A 33 3.37 -5.81 13.85
N SER A 34 2.42 -4.91 14.04
CA SER A 34 2.14 -3.83 13.10
C SER A 34 1.72 -2.55 13.79
N CYS A 35 1.35 -1.57 12.99
CA CYS A 35 0.74 -0.34 13.48
C CYS A 35 -0.71 -0.57 13.93
N LYS A 36 -1.18 0.35 14.76
CA LYS A 36 -2.58 0.41 15.19
C LYS A 36 -3.53 0.45 13.99
N ASP A 37 -4.69 -0.17 14.13
CA ASP A 37 -5.77 -0.27 13.15
C ASP A 37 -5.44 -1.13 11.90
N MET A 38 -4.37 -1.94 11.96
CA MET A 38 -3.97 -2.83 10.87
C MET A 38 -4.51 -4.26 10.98
N LYS A 39 -5.04 -4.65 12.12
CA LYS A 39 -5.51 -6.03 12.39
C LYS A 39 -6.48 -6.55 11.31
N SER A 40 -7.34 -5.69 10.80
CA SER A 40 -8.30 -6.06 9.75
C SER A 40 -7.62 -6.52 8.45
N PHE A 41 -6.44 -5.98 8.13
CA PHE A 41 -5.69 -6.36 6.93
C PHE A 41 -4.92 -7.68 7.11
N TYR A 42 -4.67 -8.07 8.36
CA TYR A 42 -4.05 -9.34 8.73
C TYR A 42 -5.07 -10.37 9.24
N TYR A 43 -6.32 -10.32 8.78
CA TYR A 43 -7.43 -11.17 9.21
C TYR A 43 -7.16 -12.68 9.15
N PHE A 44 -6.15 -13.09 8.41
CA PHE A 44 -5.71 -14.47 8.25
C PHE A 44 -4.73 -14.93 9.33
N CYS A 45 -4.34 -14.05 10.25
CA CYS A 45 -3.43 -14.31 11.35
C CYS A 45 -4.12 -14.08 12.68
N ASP A 46 -4.20 -15.10 13.53
CA ASP A 46 -4.83 -14.98 14.85
C ASP A 46 -3.97 -14.18 15.84
N ASN A 47 -2.66 -14.21 15.67
CA ASN A 47 -1.69 -13.56 16.54
C ASN A 47 -1.21 -12.24 15.90
N VAL A 48 -2.05 -11.19 15.99
CA VAL A 48 -1.73 -9.84 15.53
C VAL A 48 -1.63 -8.90 16.73
N GLU A 49 -0.44 -8.33 16.90
CA GLU A 49 -0.12 -7.33 17.93
C GLU A 49 -0.05 -5.94 17.27
N GLU A 50 -0.96 -5.04 17.64
CA GLU A 50 -0.93 -3.63 17.20
C GLU A 50 -0.09 -2.80 18.15
N LYS A 51 1.22 -2.90 18.02
CA LYS A 51 2.22 -2.33 18.93
C LYS A 51 2.53 -0.87 18.65
N TYR A 52 2.60 -0.51 17.36
CA TYR A 52 3.13 0.79 16.96
C TYR A 52 2.00 1.81 16.78
N THR A 53 2.16 2.98 17.40
CA THR A 53 1.25 4.14 17.27
C THR A 53 1.69 5.10 16.18
N GLU A 54 2.96 5.04 15.78
CA GLU A 54 3.57 5.86 14.76
C GLU A 54 4.17 5.01 13.65
N ARG A 55 4.12 5.54 12.43
CA ARG A 55 4.66 4.91 11.24
C ARG A 55 5.99 5.52 10.87
N SER A 56 6.92 4.71 10.39
CA SER A 56 8.09 5.22 9.68
C SER A 56 7.67 5.70 8.30
N VAL A 57 7.88 6.99 8.06
CA VAL A 57 7.53 7.65 6.78
C VAL A 57 8.75 7.92 5.91
N ASP A 58 9.95 7.56 6.37
CA ASP A 58 11.09 7.61 5.50
C ASP A 58 11.04 6.48 4.48
N ASN A 59 11.50 6.75 3.27
CA ASN A 59 11.54 5.77 2.18
C ASN A 59 12.72 4.81 2.31
N SER A 60 13.34 4.74 3.48
CA SER A 60 14.37 3.78 3.82
C SER A 60 13.72 2.44 4.22
N ARG A 61 14.56 1.51 4.62
CA ARG A 61 14.12 0.22 5.14
C ARG A 61 13.47 0.30 6.53
N ALA A 62 13.41 1.48 7.14
CA ALA A 62 12.85 1.64 8.48
C ALA A 62 11.44 1.05 8.58
N GLY A 63 11.22 0.23 9.59
CA GLY A 63 9.96 -0.47 9.77
C GLY A 63 9.69 -1.66 8.83
N LEU A 64 10.68 -2.12 8.07
CA LEU A 64 10.57 -3.27 7.16
C LEU A 64 11.62 -4.36 7.42
N ASP A 65 12.23 -4.37 8.61
CA ASP A 65 13.39 -5.22 8.93
C ASP A 65 13.14 -6.71 8.77
N THR A 66 11.90 -7.15 8.91
CA THR A 66 11.54 -8.56 8.77
C THR A 66 11.23 -8.99 7.33
N LEU A 67 11.17 -8.05 6.39
CA LEU A 67 10.96 -8.37 4.97
C LEU A 67 12.26 -8.82 4.29
N PRO A 68 12.16 -9.60 3.21
CA PRO A 68 13.33 -9.99 2.43
C PRO A 68 14.13 -8.78 1.93
N ASN A 69 15.45 -8.87 1.97
CA ASN A 69 16.35 -7.75 1.61
C ASN A 69 16.29 -7.35 0.14
N ASN A 70 15.82 -8.21 -0.72
CA ASN A 70 15.74 -8.02 -2.16
C ASN A 70 14.35 -7.62 -2.66
N TRP A 71 13.55 -7.00 -1.79
CA TRP A 71 12.22 -6.53 -2.13
C TRP A 71 12.21 -5.03 -2.41
N LEU A 72 11.79 -4.65 -3.62
CA LEU A 72 11.55 -3.29 -4.08
C LEU A 72 12.70 -2.29 -3.82
N HIS A 73 12.54 -1.10 -4.34
CA HIS A 73 13.46 0.01 -4.12
C HIS A 73 13.59 0.44 -2.64
N HIS A 74 12.62 0.11 -1.79
CA HIS A 74 12.70 0.34 -0.34
C HIS A 74 13.87 -0.40 0.31
N ASN A 75 14.38 -1.43 -0.33
CA ASN A 75 15.57 -2.15 0.13
C ASN A 75 16.89 -1.60 -0.44
N ALA A 76 16.85 -0.52 -1.22
CA ALA A 76 18.04 0.03 -1.88
C ALA A 76 19.17 0.29 -0.89
N MET A 77 18.86 0.90 0.26
CA MET A 77 19.86 1.20 1.29
C MET A 77 20.59 -0.05 1.80
N SER A 78 19.86 -1.16 2.01
CA SER A 78 20.49 -2.41 2.49
C SER A 78 21.30 -3.13 1.41
N VAL A 79 21.03 -2.87 0.14
CA VAL A 79 21.76 -3.48 -0.99
C VAL A 79 22.96 -2.62 -1.41
N THR A 80 22.82 -1.30 -1.41
CA THR A 80 23.81 -0.37 -1.99
C THR A 80 24.48 0.55 -0.97
N GLY A 81 23.92 0.68 0.24
CA GLY A 81 24.30 1.71 1.19
C GLY A 81 23.84 3.13 0.82
N LYS A 82 23.03 3.27 -0.23
CA LYS A 82 22.49 4.56 -0.73
C LYS A 82 20.98 4.56 -0.71
N GLY A 83 20.37 5.71 -0.47
CA GLY A 83 18.92 5.90 -0.70
C GLY A 83 18.58 5.72 -2.19
N TYR A 84 17.35 5.29 -2.51
CA TYR A 84 16.94 5.04 -3.89
C TYR A 84 17.07 6.27 -4.79
N GLY A 85 16.80 7.46 -4.27
CA GLY A 85 16.95 8.73 -5.01
C GLY A 85 18.39 9.15 -5.29
N GLU A 86 19.36 8.52 -4.62
CA GLU A 86 20.81 8.77 -4.80
C GLU A 86 21.44 7.81 -5.82
N LEU A 87 20.65 6.86 -6.32
CA LEU A 87 21.11 5.87 -7.27
C LEU A 87 21.03 6.42 -8.71
N THR A 88 22.03 6.06 -9.50
CA THR A 88 21.95 6.25 -10.96
C THR A 88 20.86 5.35 -11.56
N LEU A 89 20.39 5.66 -12.77
CA LEU A 89 19.42 4.82 -13.49
C LEU A 89 19.91 3.38 -13.67
N GLU A 90 21.21 3.19 -13.91
CA GLU A 90 21.82 1.87 -14.05
C GLU A 90 21.76 1.10 -12.72
N GLU A 91 22.10 1.75 -11.60
CA GLU A 91 22.01 1.16 -10.26
C GLU A 91 20.56 0.81 -9.90
N GLN A 92 19.58 1.68 -10.24
CA GLN A 92 18.16 1.42 -10.04
C GLN A 92 17.70 0.20 -10.84
N HIS A 93 18.09 0.10 -12.13
CA HIS A 93 17.76 -1.06 -12.97
C HIS A 93 18.39 -2.34 -12.44
N LYS A 94 19.62 -2.28 -11.95
CA LYS A 94 20.31 -3.43 -11.35
C LYS A 94 19.61 -3.91 -10.08
N ILE A 95 19.17 -3.00 -9.22
CA ILE A 95 18.41 -3.34 -8.01
C ILE A 95 17.07 -3.96 -8.39
N ASN A 96 16.32 -3.32 -9.30
CA ASN A 96 15.05 -3.84 -9.77
C ASN A 96 15.18 -5.23 -10.41
N GLY A 97 16.30 -5.52 -11.05
CA GLY A 97 16.59 -6.82 -11.65
C GLY A 97 16.83 -7.95 -10.63
N VAL A 98 17.08 -7.63 -9.36
CA VAL A 98 17.29 -8.63 -8.29
C VAL A 98 16.09 -8.79 -7.36
N LEU A 99 14.97 -8.12 -7.66
CA LEU A 99 13.76 -8.24 -6.88
C LEU A 99 13.16 -9.63 -7.04
N ASP A 100 12.83 -10.25 -5.92
CA ASP A 100 12.20 -11.56 -5.87
C ASP A 100 10.80 -11.45 -5.30
N TYR A 101 9.80 -11.55 -6.16
CA TYR A 101 8.38 -11.56 -5.79
C TYR A 101 7.82 -12.97 -5.55
N SER A 102 8.63 -14.02 -5.52
CA SER A 102 8.17 -15.39 -5.27
C SER A 102 7.50 -15.56 -3.91
N LYS A 103 7.83 -14.68 -2.96
CA LYS A 103 7.25 -14.62 -1.59
C LYS A 103 6.17 -13.55 -1.43
N TRP A 104 5.57 -13.11 -2.51
CA TRP A 104 4.54 -12.08 -2.51
C TRP A 104 3.21 -12.66 -2.98
N THR A 105 2.23 -12.66 -2.09
CA THR A 105 0.86 -13.12 -2.41
C THR A 105 -0.12 -12.18 -1.73
N PRO A 106 -0.89 -11.38 -2.47
CA PRO A 106 -1.86 -10.47 -1.86
C PRO A 106 -3.02 -11.27 -1.24
N PRO A 107 -3.45 -10.93 -0.01
CA PRO A 107 -4.64 -11.50 0.55
C PRO A 107 -5.88 -11.07 -0.25
N PRO A 108 -6.92 -11.90 -0.36
CA PRO A 108 -8.14 -11.59 -1.09
C PRO A 108 -9.03 -10.61 -0.32
N LEU A 109 -8.56 -9.37 -0.13
CA LEU A 109 -9.25 -8.33 0.65
C LEU A 109 -10.60 -7.95 0.04
N LYS A 110 -10.69 -7.93 -1.30
CA LYS A 110 -11.93 -7.60 -2.01
C LYS A 110 -13.04 -8.61 -1.69
N GLU A 111 -12.72 -9.88 -1.71
CA GLU A 111 -13.66 -10.96 -1.40
C GLU A 111 -14.00 -10.96 0.09
N ARG A 112 -13.00 -10.74 0.95
CA ARG A 112 -13.17 -10.72 2.41
C ARG A 112 -14.06 -9.59 2.90
N TYR A 113 -13.94 -8.40 2.28
CA TYR A 113 -14.63 -7.18 2.70
C TYR A 113 -15.64 -6.69 1.67
N LYS A 114 -16.11 -7.58 0.82
CA LYS A 114 -17.16 -7.28 -0.14
C LYS A 114 -18.38 -6.69 0.58
N ASN A 115 -18.83 -5.54 0.08
CA ASN A 115 -20.02 -4.88 0.61
C ASN A 115 -21.23 -5.13 -0.29
N ASP A 116 -22.01 -6.11 0.08
CA ASP A 116 -23.24 -6.46 -0.68
C ASP A 116 -24.42 -5.51 -0.41
N ARG A 117 -24.26 -4.51 0.45
CA ARG A 117 -25.27 -3.48 0.73
C ARG A 117 -25.22 -2.31 -0.27
N LEU A 118 -24.08 -2.11 -0.91
CA LEU A 118 -23.89 -1.08 -1.93
C LEU A 118 -24.06 -1.71 -3.31
N ILE A 119 -25.32 -1.81 -3.73
CA ILE A 119 -25.67 -2.30 -5.06
C ILE A 119 -26.04 -1.09 -5.91
N PHE A 120 -25.41 -0.96 -7.06
CA PHE A 120 -25.65 0.11 -8.01
C PHE A 120 -26.12 -0.49 -9.34
N ASP A 121 -27.18 0.06 -9.91
CA ASP A 121 -27.74 -0.38 -11.20
C ASP A 121 -26.84 0.06 -12.38
N LYS A 122 -25.96 1.03 -12.15
CA LYS A 122 -25.05 1.58 -13.15
C LYS A 122 -23.61 1.37 -12.75
N PRO A 123 -22.66 1.36 -13.69
CA PRO A 123 -21.24 1.37 -13.37
C PRO A 123 -20.88 2.55 -12.45
N VAL A 124 -20.00 2.30 -11.51
CA VAL A 124 -19.62 3.30 -10.48
C VAL A 124 -18.24 3.87 -10.78
N VAL A 125 -18.16 5.19 -10.73
CA VAL A 125 -16.89 5.93 -10.72
C VAL A 125 -16.71 6.61 -9.38
N VAL A 126 -15.60 6.37 -8.71
CA VAL A 126 -15.24 7.03 -7.46
C VAL A 126 -14.22 8.12 -7.79
N ILE A 127 -14.57 9.37 -7.49
CA ILE A 127 -13.67 10.51 -7.60
C ILE A 127 -13.15 10.84 -6.20
N ASN A 128 -11.85 10.69 -6.02
CA ASN A 128 -11.16 11.11 -4.81
C ASN A 128 -10.44 12.43 -5.09
N ASN A 129 -10.83 13.48 -4.39
CA ASN A 129 -10.25 14.82 -4.51
C ASN A 129 -9.61 15.24 -3.19
N SER A 130 -8.63 14.47 -2.74
CA SER A 130 -7.90 14.77 -1.51
C SER A 130 -6.83 15.83 -1.75
N PHE A 131 -6.89 16.88 -0.94
CA PHE A 131 -5.84 17.86 -0.85
C PHE A 131 -4.61 17.22 -0.17
N ASN A 132 -3.52 17.11 -0.90
CA ASN A 132 -2.29 16.53 -0.38
C ASN A 132 -1.12 17.48 -0.59
N ILE A 133 -0.40 17.76 0.50
CA ILE A 133 0.85 18.56 0.51
C ILE A 133 2.09 17.70 0.72
N GLU A 134 1.95 16.39 0.67
CA GLU A 134 3.03 15.42 0.86
C GLU A 134 4.13 15.62 -0.20
N GLY A 135 5.35 15.74 0.27
CA GLY A 135 6.53 15.90 -0.59
C GLY A 135 6.75 17.28 -1.19
N GLY A 136 5.99 18.32 -0.77
CA GLY A 136 6.20 19.66 -1.29
C GLY A 136 5.42 20.77 -0.61
N THR A 137 5.68 21.99 -1.04
CA THR A 137 5.02 23.21 -0.56
C THR A 137 3.76 23.55 -1.33
N MET A 138 3.49 22.87 -2.44
CA MET A 138 2.31 23.08 -3.27
C MET A 138 1.37 21.87 -3.18
N PRO A 139 0.07 22.09 -3.02
CA PRO A 139 -0.89 21.00 -3.07
C PRO A 139 -0.88 20.36 -4.45
N THR A 140 -0.74 19.06 -4.46
CA THR A 140 -0.77 18.25 -5.68
C THR A 140 -1.92 17.26 -5.61
N ARG A 141 -2.36 16.77 -6.76
CA ARG A 141 -3.36 15.70 -6.87
C ARG A 141 -4.78 16.10 -6.45
N TYR A 142 -5.17 17.35 -6.67
CA TYR A 142 -6.56 17.74 -6.54
C TYR A 142 -7.07 18.39 -7.84
N PHE A 143 -8.35 18.26 -8.07
CA PHE A 143 -9.05 18.90 -9.19
C PHE A 143 -9.63 20.23 -8.75
N SER A 144 -9.62 21.22 -9.63
CA SER A 144 -10.37 22.45 -9.38
C SER A 144 -11.87 22.18 -9.33
N ILE A 145 -12.62 23.10 -8.73
CA ILE A 145 -14.08 22.98 -8.64
C ILE A 145 -14.71 22.92 -10.05
N GLU A 146 -14.22 23.71 -10.98
CA GLU A 146 -14.69 23.75 -12.36
C GLU A 146 -14.46 22.38 -13.04
N CYS A 147 -13.27 21.83 -12.88
CA CYS A 147 -12.93 20.50 -13.41
C CYS A 147 -13.83 19.39 -12.81
N LEU A 148 -14.10 19.46 -11.51
CA LEU A 148 -15.02 18.52 -10.84
C LEU A 148 -16.43 18.61 -11.40
N TYR A 149 -16.96 19.81 -11.63
CA TYR A 149 -18.29 19.99 -12.23
C TYR A 149 -18.36 19.40 -13.64
N GLU A 150 -17.35 19.66 -14.46
CA GLU A 150 -17.27 19.08 -15.81
C GLU A 150 -17.20 17.55 -15.76
N MET A 151 -16.37 16.98 -14.88
CA MET A 151 -16.26 15.54 -14.70
C MET A 151 -17.59 14.91 -14.22
N PHE A 152 -18.25 15.52 -13.24
CA PHE A 152 -19.53 15.02 -12.73
C PHE A 152 -20.62 15.03 -13.80
N ASN A 153 -20.76 16.12 -14.53
CA ASN A 153 -21.73 16.22 -15.61
C ASN A 153 -21.45 15.18 -16.68
N TYR A 154 -20.23 15.13 -17.20
CA TYR A 154 -19.83 14.16 -18.22
C TYR A 154 -20.08 12.71 -17.82
N LEU A 155 -19.66 12.33 -16.61
CA LEU A 155 -19.83 10.96 -16.14
C LEU A 155 -21.31 10.62 -15.91
N THR A 156 -22.07 11.53 -15.33
CA THR A 156 -23.51 11.33 -15.08
C THR A 156 -24.28 11.20 -16.39
N GLU A 157 -24.01 12.05 -17.36
CA GLU A 157 -24.60 12.01 -18.71
C GLU A 157 -24.20 10.75 -19.47
N SER A 158 -22.96 10.27 -19.23
CA SER A 158 -22.46 9.02 -19.78
C SER A 158 -23.01 7.76 -19.10
N GLY A 159 -23.91 7.91 -18.13
CA GLY A 159 -24.62 6.80 -17.51
C GLY A 159 -23.90 6.15 -16.31
N TYR A 160 -22.93 6.83 -15.71
CA TYR A 160 -22.25 6.34 -14.50
C TYR A 160 -22.94 6.83 -13.22
N THR A 161 -22.83 6.06 -12.16
CA THR A 161 -23.04 6.55 -10.78
C THR A 161 -21.72 7.13 -10.28
N VAL A 162 -21.74 8.40 -9.90
CA VAL A 162 -20.55 9.10 -9.41
C VAL A 162 -20.57 9.18 -7.88
N ILE A 163 -19.52 8.69 -7.25
CA ILE A 163 -19.28 8.82 -5.81
C ILE A 163 -18.11 9.77 -5.61
N TYR A 164 -18.33 10.83 -4.84
CA TYR A 164 -17.30 11.79 -4.48
C TYR A 164 -16.80 11.56 -3.06
N ARG A 165 -15.49 11.62 -2.87
CA ARG A 165 -14.83 11.44 -1.58
C ARG A 165 -13.77 12.51 -1.34
#